data_9a12f0c1e4e7b1e7c49e012bdc5785e6
#
_entry.id   9a12f0c1e4e7b1e7c49e012bdc5785e6
#
_cell.length_a   1.000
_cell.length_b   1.000
_cell.length_c   1.000
_cell.angle_alpha   90.00
_cell.angle_beta   90.00
_cell.angle_gamma   90.00
#
_symmetry.space_group_name_H-M   'P 1'
#
loop_
_entity.id
_entity.type
_entity.pdbx_description
1 polymer ?
#
loop_
_entity_poly.entity_id
_entity_poly.type
_entity_poly.pdbx_seq_one_letter_code
_entity_poly.pdbx_strand_id
1 'polypeptide(L)'
;YMFSGATAFDQPLNSWDVSKVENMEVMFESASSFNQDLNSWNVSNVTDMGGMFWGATLFDGNITSWNVSNAVGVETPGYGISRMFKNASSFNQNISGWTINSSNTSFYKMFDGATSFDQDLGGWNITGIDTAEEMFLGVTLSTANYSALLIGWEAGTHNTGAVKFHGGNSQYSAGAAATARATLVSEGWVITDGGQA
;
A
#
# COMPACT_ATOMS: atom_id res chain seq x y z
N TYR A 1 11.13 -12.16 9.48
CA TYR A 1 10.84 -12.31 10.94
C TYR A 1 11.92 -11.72 11.88
N MET A 2 12.96 -10.98 11.37
CA MET A 2 14.14 -10.63 12.19
C MET A 2 13.79 -9.78 13.42
N PHE A 3 12.90 -8.80 13.27
CA PHE A 3 12.44 -7.93 14.35
C PHE A 3 10.94 -8.08 14.66
N SER A 4 10.31 -9.18 14.19
CA SER A 4 8.90 -9.47 14.47
C SER A 4 8.67 -9.58 15.97
N GLY A 5 7.69 -8.83 16.50
CA GLY A 5 7.39 -8.76 17.93
C GLY A 5 8.40 -7.97 18.78
N ALA A 6 9.39 -7.33 18.19
CA ALA A 6 10.38 -6.53 18.92
C ALA A 6 9.81 -5.15 19.30
N THR A 7 8.84 -5.13 20.22
CA THR A 7 8.02 -3.96 20.54
C THR A 7 8.79 -2.72 21.01
N ALA A 8 9.99 -2.89 21.60
CA ALA A 8 10.83 -1.80 22.08
C ALA A 8 11.99 -1.47 21.13
N PHE A 9 12.08 -2.16 19.98
CA PHE A 9 13.18 -1.95 19.05
C PHE A 9 12.96 -0.66 18.25
N ASP A 10 13.94 0.25 18.32
CA ASP A 10 13.97 1.51 17.54
C ASP A 10 15.43 1.94 17.29
N GLN A 11 16.26 1.06 16.75
CA GLN A 11 17.66 1.39 16.46
C GLN A 11 17.84 1.68 14.96
N PRO A 12 18.76 2.59 14.61
CA PRO A 12 19.00 2.94 13.20
C PRO A 12 19.58 1.77 12.43
N LEU A 13 18.94 1.44 11.31
CA LEU A 13 19.34 0.36 10.40
C LEU A 13 19.73 0.88 9.01
N ASN A 14 19.68 2.18 8.78
CA ASN A 14 19.83 2.77 7.46
C ASN A 14 21.21 2.51 6.82
N SER A 15 22.23 2.13 7.60
CA SER A 15 23.56 1.74 7.11
C SER A 15 23.69 0.27 6.69
N TRP A 16 22.65 -0.53 6.84
CA TRP A 16 22.71 -1.94 6.47
C TRP A 16 22.68 -2.11 4.94
N ASP A 17 23.56 -2.97 4.43
CA ASP A 17 23.48 -3.43 3.04
C ASP A 17 22.46 -4.57 2.93
N VAL A 18 21.30 -4.24 2.39
CA VAL A 18 20.20 -5.19 2.15
C VAL A 18 20.08 -5.55 0.66
N SER A 19 21.03 -5.15 -0.17
CA SER A 19 20.96 -5.30 -1.63
C SER A 19 20.85 -6.74 -2.13
N LYS A 20 21.15 -7.72 -1.28
CA LYS A 20 21.04 -9.16 -1.59
C LYS A 20 19.85 -9.85 -0.90
N VAL A 21 19.03 -9.09 -0.17
CA VAL A 21 17.86 -9.65 0.52
C VAL A 21 16.72 -9.82 -0.48
N GLU A 22 16.15 -11.01 -0.53
CA GLU A 22 15.04 -11.38 -1.41
C GLU A 22 13.69 -11.44 -0.67
N ASN A 23 13.71 -11.68 0.66
CA ASN A 23 12.49 -11.79 1.45
C ASN A 23 12.58 -10.93 2.73
N MET A 24 11.63 -9.99 2.88
CA MET A 24 11.46 -9.11 4.04
C MET A 24 10.07 -9.29 4.68
N GLU A 25 9.38 -10.40 4.37
CA GLU A 25 8.07 -10.70 4.94
C GLU A 25 8.09 -10.57 6.46
N VAL A 26 7.11 -9.83 7.01
CA VAL A 26 6.88 -9.57 8.44
C VAL A 26 8.14 -9.16 9.23
N MET A 27 9.13 -8.53 8.58
CA MET A 27 10.42 -8.21 9.22
C MET A 27 10.27 -7.35 10.47
N PHE A 28 9.36 -6.38 10.46
CA PHE A 28 9.05 -5.47 11.58
C PHE A 28 7.60 -5.65 12.07
N GLU A 29 6.99 -6.80 11.85
CA GLU A 29 5.64 -7.08 12.36
C GLU A 29 5.58 -6.84 13.86
N SER A 30 4.60 -6.04 14.31
CA SER A 30 4.42 -5.71 15.74
C SER A 30 5.64 -5.07 16.44
N ALA A 31 6.61 -4.56 15.68
CA ALA A 31 7.69 -3.72 16.21
C ALA A 31 7.14 -2.30 16.49
N SER A 32 6.30 -2.18 17.52
CA SER A 32 5.43 -1.03 17.73
C SER A 32 6.15 0.29 18.01
N SER A 33 7.42 0.26 18.47
CA SER A 33 8.24 1.47 18.68
C SER A 33 9.10 1.83 17.48
N PHE A 34 9.24 0.94 16.48
CA PHE A 34 10.14 1.16 15.35
C PHE A 34 9.71 2.33 14.48
N ASN A 35 10.57 3.35 14.34
CA ASN A 35 10.32 4.54 13.52
C ASN A 35 11.62 5.12 12.92
N GLN A 36 12.49 4.26 12.37
CA GLN A 36 13.73 4.71 11.77
C GLN A 36 13.62 4.82 10.24
N ASP A 37 14.35 5.77 9.66
CA ASP A 37 14.48 5.91 8.21
C ASP A 37 15.19 4.69 7.60
N LEU A 38 14.65 4.18 6.50
CA LEU A 38 15.21 3.08 5.75
C LEU A 38 15.43 3.45 4.27
N ASN A 39 15.44 4.74 3.96
CA ASN A 39 15.44 5.23 2.58
C ASN A 39 16.73 4.93 1.81
N SER A 40 17.85 4.61 2.49
CA SER A 40 19.10 4.16 1.83
C SER A 40 19.10 2.68 1.49
N TRP A 41 18.12 1.89 1.93
CA TRP A 41 18.03 0.48 1.60
C TRP A 41 17.76 0.26 0.11
N ASN A 42 18.61 -0.48 -0.56
CA ASN A 42 18.32 -0.97 -1.90
C ASN A 42 17.47 -2.25 -1.81
N VAL A 43 16.16 -2.10 -1.97
CA VAL A 43 15.18 -3.20 -1.89
C VAL A 43 14.81 -3.77 -3.26
N SER A 44 15.51 -3.40 -4.33
CA SER A 44 15.16 -3.79 -5.70
C SER A 44 15.19 -5.30 -5.97
N ASN A 45 15.88 -6.10 -5.13
CA ASN A 45 15.90 -7.56 -5.23
C ASN A 45 14.85 -8.24 -4.34
N VAL A 46 14.12 -7.48 -3.51
CA VAL A 46 13.13 -8.06 -2.61
C VAL A 46 11.88 -8.47 -3.38
N THR A 47 11.51 -9.73 -3.27
CA THR A 47 10.35 -10.32 -3.93
C THR A 47 9.15 -10.47 -3.01
N ASP A 48 9.34 -10.37 -1.69
CA ASP A 48 8.29 -10.44 -0.70
C ASP A 48 8.51 -9.44 0.45
N MET A 49 7.54 -8.54 0.65
CA MET A 49 7.45 -7.55 1.73
C MET A 49 6.11 -7.67 2.48
N GLY A 50 5.41 -8.80 2.32
CA GLY A 50 4.09 -9.02 2.92
C GLY A 50 4.12 -8.78 4.43
N GLY A 51 3.23 -7.92 4.92
CA GLY A 51 3.14 -7.59 6.35
C GLY A 51 4.40 -6.98 6.96
N MET A 52 5.35 -6.45 6.17
CA MET A 52 6.66 -5.99 6.67
C MET A 52 6.55 -5.06 7.89
N PHE A 53 5.59 -4.15 7.90
CA PHE A 53 5.33 -3.20 8.99
C PHE A 53 3.96 -3.42 9.65
N TRP A 54 3.39 -4.62 9.53
CA TRP A 54 2.11 -4.92 10.17
C TRP A 54 2.17 -4.72 11.68
N GLY A 55 1.32 -3.81 12.20
CA GLY A 55 1.29 -3.49 13.62
C GLY A 55 2.48 -2.68 14.15
N ALA A 56 3.37 -2.19 13.27
CA ALA A 56 4.39 -1.22 13.63
C ALA A 56 3.76 0.17 13.81
N THR A 57 3.08 0.37 14.93
CA THR A 57 2.13 1.48 15.15
C THR A 57 2.75 2.86 15.09
N LEU A 58 4.02 3.03 15.44
CA LEU A 58 4.73 4.32 15.38
C LEU A 58 5.49 4.51 14.05
N PHE A 59 5.54 3.50 13.17
CA PHE A 59 6.33 3.59 11.96
C PHE A 59 5.79 4.67 11.00
N ASP A 60 6.61 5.66 10.75
CA ASP A 60 6.49 6.69 9.71
C ASP A 60 7.89 7.06 9.15
N GLY A 61 8.83 6.12 9.22
CA GLY A 61 10.18 6.26 8.69
C GLY A 61 10.19 6.42 7.17
N ASN A 62 11.16 7.19 6.66
CA ASN A 62 11.27 7.48 5.24
C ASN A 62 11.65 6.21 4.44
N ILE A 63 10.83 5.86 3.45
CA ILE A 63 10.98 4.76 2.49
C ILE A 63 10.59 5.19 1.07
N THR A 64 10.55 6.49 0.81
CA THR A 64 10.00 7.07 -0.42
C THR A 64 10.79 6.74 -1.68
N SER A 65 12.10 6.40 -1.57
CA SER A 65 12.95 6.03 -2.70
C SER A 65 12.93 4.53 -3.05
N TRP A 66 12.16 3.70 -2.33
CA TRP A 66 12.17 2.26 -2.56
C TRP A 66 11.62 1.87 -3.93
N ASN A 67 12.32 0.97 -4.60
CA ASN A 67 11.83 0.29 -5.79
C ASN A 67 11.22 -1.06 -5.39
N VAL A 68 9.90 -1.14 -5.36
CA VAL A 68 9.15 -2.34 -4.96
C VAL A 68 8.63 -3.15 -6.15
N SER A 69 9.13 -2.88 -7.36
CA SER A 69 8.63 -3.51 -8.60
C SER A 69 8.81 -5.03 -8.65
N ASN A 70 9.70 -5.60 -7.84
CA ASN A 70 9.91 -7.04 -7.78
C ASN A 70 9.12 -7.72 -6.64
N ALA A 71 8.44 -6.96 -5.79
CA ALA A 71 7.68 -7.49 -4.67
C ALA A 71 6.32 -8.07 -5.12
N VAL A 72 6.32 -9.23 -5.74
CA VAL A 72 5.14 -9.92 -6.30
C VAL A 72 4.66 -11.10 -5.44
N GLY A 73 5.45 -11.53 -4.43
CA GLY A 73 5.19 -12.71 -3.63
C GLY A 73 5.46 -14.02 -4.40
N VAL A 74 6.52 -14.74 -4.03
CA VAL A 74 6.94 -15.97 -4.74
C VAL A 74 6.26 -17.22 -4.22
N GLU A 75 6.03 -17.32 -2.91
CA GLU A 75 5.42 -18.51 -2.29
C GLU A 75 3.90 -18.47 -2.31
N THR A 76 3.32 -17.27 -2.28
CA THR A 76 1.89 -17.06 -2.44
C THR A 76 1.69 -15.92 -3.43
N PRO A 77 1.39 -16.22 -4.70
CA PRO A 77 1.22 -15.20 -5.73
C PRO A 77 0.25 -14.10 -5.29
N GLY A 78 0.67 -12.84 -5.43
CA GLY A 78 -0.09 -11.67 -5.03
C GLY A 78 0.14 -11.19 -3.59
N TYR A 79 1.01 -11.82 -2.81
CA TYR A 79 1.25 -11.38 -1.42
C TYR A 79 2.39 -10.36 -1.27
N GLY A 80 3.16 -10.08 -2.30
CA GLY A 80 4.40 -9.31 -2.24
C GLY A 80 4.40 -8.01 -1.44
N ILE A 81 3.30 -7.27 -1.42
CA ILE A 81 3.10 -6.06 -0.59
C ILE A 81 1.77 -6.10 0.19
N SER A 82 1.09 -7.24 0.21
CA SER A 82 -0.17 -7.39 0.97
C SER A 82 0.08 -7.17 2.46
N ARG A 83 -0.85 -6.51 3.14
CA ARG A 83 -0.79 -6.21 4.58
C ARG A 83 0.44 -5.39 5.02
N MET A 84 1.22 -4.81 4.08
CA MET A 84 2.53 -4.22 4.39
C MET A 84 2.46 -3.19 5.51
N PHE A 85 1.43 -2.35 5.54
CA PHE A 85 1.21 -1.31 6.55
C PHE A 85 -0.05 -1.56 7.38
N LYS A 86 -0.54 -2.80 7.45
CA LYS A 86 -1.72 -3.11 8.24
C LYS A 86 -1.49 -2.71 9.70
N ASN A 87 -2.41 -1.89 10.27
CA ASN A 87 -2.32 -1.36 11.64
C ASN A 87 -1.03 -0.54 11.94
N ALA A 88 -0.31 -0.06 10.92
CA ALA A 88 0.74 0.95 11.07
C ALA A 88 0.09 2.34 11.18
N SER A 89 -0.49 2.63 12.33
CA SER A 89 -1.43 3.74 12.53
C SER A 89 -0.83 5.12 12.32
N SER A 90 0.49 5.28 12.45
CA SER A 90 1.20 6.55 12.22
C SER A 90 1.68 6.75 10.78
N PHE A 91 1.69 5.68 9.95
CA PHE A 91 2.29 5.72 8.61
C PHE A 91 1.56 6.69 7.68
N ASN A 92 2.30 7.68 7.14
CA ASN A 92 1.81 8.66 6.18
C ASN A 92 2.89 9.15 5.19
N GLN A 93 3.91 8.34 4.88
CA GLN A 93 4.93 8.72 3.92
C GLN A 93 4.38 8.77 2.49
N ASN A 94 4.88 9.75 1.71
CA ASN A 94 4.51 9.89 0.31
C ASN A 94 5.20 8.80 -0.55
N ILE A 95 4.47 7.73 -0.81
CA ILE A 95 4.92 6.60 -1.63
C ILE A 95 4.30 6.61 -3.05
N SER A 96 3.74 7.73 -3.49
CA SER A 96 3.18 7.89 -4.84
C SER A 96 4.19 7.61 -5.95
N GLY A 97 5.49 7.81 -5.68
CA GLY A 97 6.59 7.53 -6.60
C GLY A 97 7.00 6.06 -6.70
N TRP A 98 6.40 5.16 -5.93
CA TRP A 98 6.76 3.75 -6.02
C TRP A 98 6.37 3.15 -7.38
N THR A 99 7.28 2.34 -7.95
CA THR A 99 6.98 1.54 -9.14
C THR A 99 6.33 0.24 -8.69
N ILE A 100 5.04 0.11 -8.93
CA ILE A 100 4.27 -1.10 -8.62
C ILE A 100 4.44 -2.09 -9.76
N ASN A 101 4.57 -3.39 -9.43
CA ASN A 101 4.61 -4.44 -10.45
C ASN A 101 3.28 -4.49 -11.22
N SER A 102 3.38 -4.54 -12.55
CA SER A 102 2.22 -4.58 -13.43
C SER A 102 1.67 -6.00 -13.67
N SER A 103 2.16 -6.99 -12.92
CA SER A 103 1.76 -8.39 -13.07
C SER A 103 1.40 -8.97 -11.71
N ASN A 104 0.15 -9.38 -11.54
CA ASN A 104 -0.30 -10.18 -10.40
C ASN A 104 -0.02 -9.50 -9.04
N THR A 105 -0.52 -8.28 -8.82
CA THR A 105 -0.32 -7.51 -7.58
C THR A 105 -1.56 -7.54 -6.71
N SER A 106 -1.38 -7.85 -5.44
CA SER A 106 -2.43 -7.77 -4.44
C SER A 106 -2.17 -6.64 -3.45
N PHE A 107 -3.13 -5.73 -3.31
CA PHE A 107 -3.17 -4.71 -2.27
C PHE A 107 -4.04 -5.15 -1.08
N TYR A 108 -4.28 -6.46 -0.94
CA TYR A 108 -5.10 -7.00 0.15
C TYR A 108 -4.64 -6.48 1.51
N LYS A 109 -5.52 -5.72 2.18
CA LYS A 109 -5.29 -5.13 3.52
C LYS A 109 -4.02 -4.28 3.63
N MET A 110 -3.50 -3.71 2.53
CA MET A 110 -2.19 -3.04 2.55
C MET A 110 -2.12 -1.91 3.58
N PHE A 111 -3.19 -1.13 3.72
CA PHE A 111 -3.30 -0.02 4.67
C PHE A 111 -4.45 -0.22 5.69
N ASP A 112 -4.98 -1.45 5.84
CA ASP A 112 -6.03 -1.74 6.82
C ASP A 112 -5.62 -1.24 8.22
N GLY A 113 -6.36 -0.27 8.79
CA GLY A 113 -6.07 0.33 10.08
C GLY A 113 -4.89 1.30 10.12
N ALA A 114 -4.27 1.67 8.99
CA ALA A 114 -3.26 2.72 8.91
C ALA A 114 -3.93 4.11 8.96
N THR A 115 -4.45 4.50 10.10
CA THR A 115 -5.41 5.59 10.26
C THR A 115 -4.88 6.99 9.92
N SER A 116 -3.56 7.20 9.92
CA SER A 116 -2.94 8.47 9.53
C SER A 116 -2.70 8.57 8.02
N PHE A 117 -2.82 7.47 7.25
CA PHE A 117 -2.46 7.46 5.85
C PHE A 117 -3.43 8.31 5.01
N ASP A 118 -2.90 9.34 4.36
CA ASP A 118 -3.64 10.23 3.46
C ASP A 118 -2.75 10.71 2.31
N GLN A 119 -2.37 9.80 1.39
CA GLN A 119 -1.57 10.12 0.22
C GLN A 119 -2.32 9.78 -1.07
N ASP A 120 -2.05 10.54 -2.14
CA ASP A 120 -2.55 10.27 -3.47
C ASP A 120 -1.76 9.13 -4.13
N LEU A 121 -2.42 8.02 -4.42
CA LEU A 121 -1.86 6.86 -5.11
C LEU A 121 -2.40 6.71 -6.54
N GLY A 122 -3.05 7.72 -7.09
CA GLY A 122 -3.63 7.70 -8.44
C GLY A 122 -2.59 7.50 -9.56
N GLY A 123 -1.31 7.81 -9.27
CA GLY A 123 -0.22 7.58 -10.20
C GLY A 123 0.31 6.13 -10.27
N TRP A 124 -0.17 5.24 -9.43
CA TRP A 124 0.30 3.85 -9.46
C TRP A 124 -0.18 3.10 -10.70
N ASN A 125 0.72 2.31 -11.31
CA ASN A 125 0.33 1.38 -12.35
C ASN A 125 -0.38 0.17 -11.73
N ILE A 126 -1.68 0.04 -12.00
CA ILE A 126 -2.52 -1.03 -11.44
C ILE A 126 -2.99 -2.03 -12.50
N THR A 127 -2.28 -2.12 -13.63
CA THR A 127 -2.63 -3.03 -14.73
C THR A 127 -2.80 -4.48 -14.29
N GLY A 128 -1.94 -4.94 -13.39
CA GLY A 128 -1.94 -6.33 -12.91
C GLY A 128 -2.61 -6.52 -11.55
N ILE A 129 -3.46 -5.59 -11.12
CA ILE A 129 -4.12 -5.71 -9.83
C ILE A 129 -5.14 -6.87 -9.85
N ASP A 130 -4.99 -7.80 -8.89
CA ASP A 130 -5.95 -8.88 -8.65
C ASP A 130 -7.01 -8.47 -7.64
N THR A 131 -6.59 -7.83 -6.56
CA THR A 131 -7.48 -7.41 -5.49
C THR A 131 -6.91 -6.24 -4.70
N ALA A 132 -7.79 -5.34 -4.27
CA ALA A 132 -7.56 -4.31 -3.25
C ALA A 132 -8.61 -4.45 -2.12
N GLU A 133 -9.04 -5.70 -1.86
CA GLU A 133 -10.02 -6.01 -0.81
C GLU A 133 -9.47 -5.59 0.55
N GLU A 134 -10.29 -4.83 1.30
CA GLU A 134 -9.95 -4.24 2.59
C GLU A 134 -8.69 -3.35 2.58
N MET A 135 -8.25 -2.83 1.40
CA MET A 135 -7.02 -2.03 1.29
C MET A 135 -6.98 -0.86 2.27
N PHE A 136 -8.07 -0.11 2.39
CA PHE A 136 -8.19 1.04 3.29
C PHE A 136 -9.24 0.83 4.40
N LEU A 137 -9.51 -0.40 4.80
CA LEU A 137 -10.46 -0.66 5.89
C LEU A 137 -10.05 0.11 7.15
N GLY A 138 -10.96 0.92 7.71
CA GLY A 138 -10.69 1.77 8.87
C GLY A 138 -9.86 3.03 8.59
N VAL A 139 -9.56 3.32 7.32
CA VAL A 139 -8.85 4.53 6.89
C VAL A 139 -9.84 5.51 6.26
N THR A 140 -9.53 6.80 6.34
CA THR A 140 -10.28 7.88 5.69
C THR A 140 -9.29 8.79 4.98
N LEU A 141 -9.12 8.60 3.67
CA LEU A 141 -8.37 9.54 2.84
C LEU A 141 -9.16 10.85 2.73
N SER A 142 -8.46 11.98 2.62
CA SER A 142 -9.10 13.25 2.27
C SER A 142 -9.88 13.12 0.95
N THR A 143 -10.95 13.86 0.81
CA THR A 143 -11.74 13.88 -0.44
C THR A 143 -10.87 14.22 -1.66
N ALA A 144 -9.86 15.06 -1.48
CA ALA A 144 -8.92 15.40 -2.54
C ALA A 144 -8.09 14.19 -2.99
N ASN A 145 -7.42 13.50 -2.04
CA ASN A 145 -6.55 12.37 -2.36
C ASN A 145 -7.36 11.17 -2.86
N TYR A 146 -8.53 10.89 -2.29
CA TYR A 146 -9.38 9.80 -2.76
C TYR A 146 -9.95 10.07 -4.15
N SER A 147 -10.35 11.32 -4.44
CA SER A 147 -10.79 11.71 -5.78
C SER A 147 -9.67 11.58 -6.81
N ALA A 148 -8.45 12.03 -6.47
CA ALA A 148 -7.29 11.91 -7.34
C ALA A 148 -6.94 10.45 -7.62
N LEU A 149 -7.01 9.58 -6.60
CA LEU A 149 -6.80 8.14 -6.73
C LEU A 149 -7.80 7.52 -7.74
N LEU A 150 -9.10 7.80 -7.59
CA LEU A 150 -10.12 7.25 -8.50
C LEU A 150 -9.91 7.72 -9.94
N ILE A 151 -9.65 9.03 -10.12
CA ILE A 151 -9.39 9.61 -11.46
C ILE A 151 -8.12 9.01 -12.07
N GLY A 152 -7.05 8.90 -11.31
CA GLY A 152 -5.78 8.39 -11.80
C GLY A 152 -5.84 6.91 -12.17
N TRP A 153 -6.53 6.10 -11.39
CA TRP A 153 -6.70 4.67 -11.65
C TRP A 153 -7.60 4.41 -12.86
N GLU A 154 -8.67 5.18 -13.04
CA GLU A 154 -9.53 5.07 -14.22
C GLU A 154 -8.82 5.54 -15.49
N ALA A 155 -8.10 6.66 -15.43
CA ALA A 155 -7.36 7.20 -16.59
C ALA A 155 -6.16 6.34 -16.99
N GLY A 156 -5.59 5.57 -16.05
CA GLY A 156 -4.46 4.67 -16.25
C GLY A 156 -4.87 3.34 -16.89
N THR A 157 -3.87 2.52 -17.23
CA THR A 157 -4.14 1.13 -17.61
C THR A 157 -4.47 0.34 -16.34
N HIS A 158 -5.62 -0.31 -16.31
CA HIS A 158 -6.11 -1.08 -15.17
C HIS A 158 -6.79 -2.38 -15.60
N ASN A 159 -7.02 -3.28 -14.65
CA ASN A 159 -7.74 -4.52 -14.90
C ASN A 159 -9.24 -4.21 -15.06
N THR A 160 -9.85 -4.68 -16.16
CA THR A 160 -11.29 -4.55 -16.44
C THR A 160 -12.10 -5.76 -15.96
N GLY A 161 -11.59 -6.50 -14.98
CA GLY A 161 -12.27 -7.64 -14.36
C GLY A 161 -12.90 -7.28 -13.00
N ALA A 162 -13.37 -8.30 -12.30
CA ALA A 162 -14.04 -8.17 -11.00
C ALA A 162 -13.04 -7.86 -9.86
N VAL A 163 -12.40 -6.69 -9.89
CA VAL A 163 -11.50 -6.24 -8.82
C VAL A 163 -12.34 -5.79 -7.62
N LYS A 164 -12.06 -6.34 -6.45
CA LYS A 164 -12.62 -5.82 -5.20
C LYS A 164 -11.74 -4.72 -4.67
N PHE A 165 -12.28 -3.53 -4.48
CA PHE A 165 -11.59 -2.38 -3.91
C PHE A 165 -12.35 -1.80 -2.71
N HIS A 166 -11.66 -1.63 -1.59
CA HIS A 166 -12.21 -1.01 -0.39
C HIS A 166 -11.48 0.32 -0.12
N GLY A 167 -12.15 1.43 -0.40
CA GLY A 167 -11.67 2.80 -0.18
C GLY A 167 -11.83 3.32 1.25
N GLY A 168 -12.14 2.45 2.21
CA GLY A 168 -12.37 2.85 3.62
C GLY A 168 -13.63 3.65 3.79
N ASN A 169 -13.53 4.70 4.63
CA ASN A 169 -14.61 5.69 4.83
C ASN A 169 -14.42 6.92 3.92
N SER A 170 -13.50 6.84 2.95
CA SER A 170 -13.11 7.96 2.09
C SER A 170 -14.27 8.37 1.18
N GLN A 171 -14.48 9.68 1.05
CA GLN A 171 -15.50 10.24 0.17
C GLN A 171 -14.85 10.88 -1.06
N TYR A 172 -15.52 10.81 -2.22
CA TYR A 172 -15.06 11.43 -3.46
C TYR A 172 -15.90 12.65 -3.85
N SER A 173 -15.30 13.57 -4.60
CA SER A 173 -16.00 14.77 -5.08
C SER A 173 -16.93 14.46 -6.25
N ALA A 174 -17.92 15.32 -6.45
CA ALA A 174 -18.74 15.31 -7.66
C ALA A 174 -17.90 15.54 -8.93
N GLY A 175 -18.47 15.29 -10.11
CA GLY A 175 -17.82 15.51 -11.40
C GLY A 175 -16.84 14.41 -11.78
N ALA A 176 -15.57 14.74 -12.06
CA ALA A 176 -14.59 13.79 -12.61
C ALA A 176 -14.39 12.55 -11.75
N ALA A 177 -14.30 12.68 -10.42
CA ALA A 177 -14.12 11.52 -9.52
C ALA A 177 -15.36 10.62 -9.51
N ALA A 178 -16.56 11.20 -9.50
CA ALA A 178 -17.80 10.42 -9.58
C ALA A 178 -17.92 9.68 -10.92
N THR A 179 -17.48 10.31 -12.01
CA THR A 179 -17.44 9.68 -13.34
C THR A 179 -16.43 8.54 -13.37
N ALA A 180 -15.20 8.76 -12.90
CA ALA A 180 -14.16 7.74 -12.86
C ALA A 180 -14.59 6.52 -12.05
N ARG A 181 -15.17 6.74 -10.86
CA ARG A 181 -15.72 5.65 -10.04
C ARG A 181 -16.82 4.87 -10.77
N ALA A 182 -17.74 5.57 -11.45
CA ALA A 182 -18.82 4.93 -12.19
C ALA A 182 -18.29 4.10 -13.37
N THR A 183 -17.25 4.58 -14.07
CA THR A 183 -16.56 3.83 -15.13
C THR A 183 -15.97 2.53 -14.59
N LEU A 184 -15.14 2.60 -13.52
CA LEU A 184 -14.55 1.41 -12.89
C LEU A 184 -15.63 0.38 -12.49
N VAL A 185 -16.74 0.83 -11.89
CA VAL A 185 -17.85 -0.07 -11.53
C VAL A 185 -18.49 -0.68 -12.77
N SER A 186 -18.66 0.09 -13.86
CA SER A 186 -19.22 -0.44 -15.11
C SER A 186 -18.32 -1.47 -15.79
N GLU A 187 -17.02 -1.44 -15.52
CA GLU A 187 -16.01 -2.40 -15.98
C GLU A 187 -15.87 -3.63 -15.08
N GLY A 188 -16.66 -3.72 -14.01
CA GLY A 188 -16.77 -4.91 -13.17
C GLY A 188 -16.16 -4.76 -11.78
N TRP A 189 -15.60 -3.60 -11.42
CA TRP A 189 -15.08 -3.38 -10.07
C TRP A 189 -16.19 -3.36 -9.01
N VAL A 190 -15.89 -3.94 -7.86
CA VAL A 190 -16.74 -3.89 -6.67
C VAL A 190 -16.10 -2.91 -5.69
N ILE A 191 -16.60 -1.67 -5.66
CA ILE A 191 -16.03 -0.58 -4.86
C ILE A 191 -16.90 -0.34 -3.61
N THR A 192 -16.27 -0.47 -2.43
CA THR A 192 -16.85 -0.10 -1.12
C THR A 192 -16.11 1.12 -0.59
N ASP A 193 -16.81 2.23 -0.37
CA ASP A 193 -16.24 3.50 0.11
C ASP A 193 -17.29 4.35 0.86
N GLY A 194 -16.92 5.57 1.27
CA GLY A 194 -17.81 6.52 1.97
C GLY A 194 -18.81 7.23 1.07
N GLY A 195 -18.80 6.95 -0.24
CA GLY A 195 -19.70 7.59 -1.19
C GLY A 195 -19.27 8.98 -1.62
N GLN A 196 -20.19 9.70 -2.30
CA GLN A 196 -19.94 11.07 -2.73
C GLN A 196 -20.11 12.06 -1.57
N ALA A 197 -19.16 13.01 -1.42
CA ALA A 197 -19.20 14.08 -0.44
C ALA A 197 -20.26 15.15 -0.76
#